data_d976c8b854c134c251fefcaf3833c3b4
#
_entry.id   d976c8b854c134c251fefcaf3833c3b4
#
_cell.length_a   1.000
_cell.length_b   1.000
_cell.length_c   1.000
_cell.angle_alpha   90.00
_cell.angle_beta   90.00
_cell.angle_gamma   90.00
#
_symmetry.space_group_name_H-M   'P 1'
#
loop_
_entity.id
_entity.type
_entity.pdbx_description
1 polymer ?
#
loop_
_entity_poly.entity_id
_entity_poly.type
_entity_poly.pdbx_seq_one_letter_code
_entity_poly.pdbx_strand_id
1 'polypeptide(L)'
;QMCIRDRANKSRFALNAKSDAAEVTQTAIGQGKTLITPLENAMITAMVANGGEMMKPYVVDRVESADGRIVKQYKPKSQGKLVDEWVTEAMTGMMEKVVNEGTGTLLKTSAYQVAGKTGSAEADSDGTTHAWFVGFAPYDSPEIVISVVLEGGYSGYDSAQEVAKKVFDTYF
;
A
#
# COMPACT_ATOMS: atom_id res chain seq x y z
N GLN A 1 1.42 16.41 11.61
CA GLN A 1 0.39 17.18 10.88
C GLN A 1 -0.26 16.24 9.88
N MET A 2 -1.56 15.99 10.04
CA MET A 2 -2.33 15.19 9.08
C MET A 2 -2.10 15.70 7.67
N CYS A 3 -1.91 14.78 6.73
CA CYS A 3 -1.91 15.08 5.31
C CYS A 3 -3.26 15.73 4.96
N ILE A 4 -3.29 17.05 4.95
CA ILE A 4 -4.45 17.76 4.43
C ILE A 4 -4.46 17.47 2.93
N ARG A 5 -5.60 17.02 2.41
CA ARG A 5 -5.85 16.49 1.07
C ARG A 5 -5.20 17.26 -0.10
N ASP A 6 -4.93 18.53 0.09
CA ASP A 6 -4.36 19.47 -0.89
C ASP A 6 -2.87 19.79 -0.64
N ARG A 7 -2.26 19.26 0.45
CA ARG A 7 -0.85 19.47 0.81
C ARG A 7 -0.05 18.18 0.96
N ALA A 8 -0.61 17.02 0.62
CA ALA A 8 0.14 15.78 0.58
C ALA A 8 1.21 15.85 -0.53
N ASN A 9 2.41 15.40 -0.23
CA ASN A 9 3.41 15.19 -1.26
C ASN A 9 2.85 14.25 -2.32
N LYS A 10 3.14 14.55 -3.58
CA LYS A 10 2.71 13.70 -4.70
C LYS A 10 3.79 12.67 -5.00
N SER A 11 3.36 11.47 -5.32
CA SER A 11 4.24 10.50 -5.97
C SER A 11 4.72 11.03 -7.32
N ARG A 12 5.89 10.58 -7.75
CA ARG A 12 6.47 10.95 -9.03
C ARG A 12 6.83 9.71 -9.81
N PHE A 13 6.13 9.47 -10.91
CA PHE A 13 6.51 8.47 -11.87
C PHE A 13 7.54 9.06 -12.85
N ALA A 14 8.74 8.50 -12.86
CA ALA A 14 9.88 9.12 -13.52
C ALA A 14 10.11 8.66 -14.98
N LEU A 15 9.45 7.59 -15.43
CA LEU A 15 9.61 7.07 -16.79
C LEU A 15 8.90 7.97 -17.83
N ASN A 16 9.52 8.06 -19.00
CA ASN A 16 8.96 8.73 -20.17
C ASN A 16 9.48 8.05 -21.46
N ALA A 17 9.06 8.53 -22.61
CA ALA A 17 9.43 7.94 -23.92
C ALA A 17 10.93 7.98 -24.24
N LYS A 18 11.75 8.71 -23.46
CA LYS A 18 13.21 8.79 -23.62
C LYS A 18 13.98 7.98 -22.57
N SER A 19 13.25 7.31 -21.65
CA SER A 19 13.87 6.47 -20.63
C SER A 19 14.57 5.26 -21.28
N ASP A 20 15.78 4.99 -20.82
CA ASP A 20 16.54 3.84 -21.29
C ASP A 20 16.09 2.53 -20.63
N ALA A 21 16.62 1.41 -21.10
CA ALA A 21 16.26 0.09 -20.59
C ALA A 21 16.63 -0.09 -19.12
N ALA A 22 17.69 0.56 -18.63
CA ALA A 22 18.12 0.47 -17.23
C ALA A 22 17.12 1.20 -16.32
N GLU A 23 16.68 2.40 -16.70
CA GLU A 23 15.63 3.14 -15.96
C GLU A 23 14.31 2.37 -15.90
N VAL A 24 13.91 1.75 -17.02
CA VAL A 24 12.70 0.91 -17.08
C VAL A 24 12.84 -0.30 -16.14
N THR A 25 13.98 -1.00 -16.21
CA THR A 25 14.23 -2.20 -15.38
C THR A 25 14.25 -1.84 -13.88
N GLN A 26 14.96 -0.76 -13.51
CA GLN A 26 14.99 -0.30 -12.12
C GLN A 26 13.59 0.07 -11.61
N THR A 27 12.82 0.80 -12.40
CA THR A 27 11.45 1.17 -12.01
C THR A 27 10.54 -0.05 -11.87
N ALA A 28 10.69 -1.06 -12.74
CA ALA A 28 9.90 -2.30 -12.69
C ALA A 28 10.11 -3.12 -11.41
N ILE A 29 11.28 -3.00 -10.79
CA ILE A 29 11.58 -3.65 -9.49
C ILE A 29 11.38 -2.71 -8.28
N GLY A 30 10.80 -1.52 -8.50
CA GLY A 30 10.55 -0.55 -7.43
C GLY A 30 11.75 0.27 -7.00
N GLN A 31 12.76 0.40 -7.87
CA GLN A 31 13.98 1.19 -7.64
C GLN A 31 14.06 2.38 -8.61
N GLY A 32 15.14 3.14 -8.55
CA GLY A 32 15.43 4.24 -9.46
C GLY A 32 14.79 5.57 -9.03
N LYS A 33 14.33 6.35 -10.00
CA LYS A 33 13.89 7.75 -9.80
C LYS A 33 12.40 7.90 -9.48
N THR A 34 11.62 6.82 -9.51
CA THR A 34 10.20 6.85 -9.17
C THR A 34 10.04 6.92 -7.65
N LEU A 35 9.23 7.86 -7.19
CA LEU A 35 8.93 8.07 -5.78
C LEU A 35 7.45 7.84 -5.53
N ILE A 36 7.13 7.04 -4.53
CA ILE A 36 5.76 6.75 -4.13
C ILE A 36 5.52 7.17 -2.68
N THR A 37 4.36 7.78 -2.42
CA THR A 37 3.95 8.06 -1.04
C THR A 37 3.32 6.83 -0.41
N PRO A 38 3.38 6.66 0.93
CA PRO A 38 2.69 5.57 1.63
C PRO A 38 1.19 5.54 1.33
N LEU A 39 0.55 6.70 1.22
CA LEU A 39 -0.86 6.80 0.88
C LEU A 39 -1.15 6.25 -0.52
N GLU A 40 -0.36 6.60 -1.52
CA GLU A 40 -0.58 6.12 -2.88
C GLU A 40 -0.29 4.62 -3.00
N ASN A 41 0.72 4.14 -2.28
CA ASN A 41 1.01 2.70 -2.20
C ASN A 41 -0.15 1.94 -1.52
N ALA A 42 -0.74 2.50 -0.47
CA ALA A 42 -1.96 1.94 0.14
C ALA A 42 -3.15 1.95 -0.83
N MET A 43 -3.32 3.02 -1.62
CA MET A 43 -4.40 3.10 -2.63
C MET A 43 -4.23 2.07 -3.74
N ILE A 44 -3.00 1.86 -4.24
CA ILE A 44 -2.69 0.82 -5.24
C ILE A 44 -2.97 -0.57 -4.66
N THR A 45 -2.55 -0.81 -3.42
CA THR A 45 -2.81 -2.09 -2.74
C THR A 45 -4.31 -2.30 -2.51
N ALA A 46 -5.04 -1.25 -2.14
CA ALA A 46 -6.50 -1.28 -2.01
C ALA A 46 -7.20 -1.55 -3.35
N MET A 47 -6.69 -1.02 -4.45
CA MET A 47 -7.20 -1.32 -5.78
C MET A 47 -7.03 -2.81 -6.12
N VAL A 48 -5.90 -3.44 -5.78
CA VAL A 48 -5.71 -4.88 -5.94
C VAL A 48 -6.72 -5.66 -5.11
N ALA A 49 -6.86 -5.31 -3.83
CA ALA A 49 -7.83 -5.92 -2.91
C ALA A 49 -9.29 -5.74 -3.36
N ASN A 50 -9.60 -4.69 -4.11
CA ASN A 50 -10.93 -4.31 -4.58
C ASN A 50 -11.19 -4.69 -6.07
N GLY A 51 -10.57 -5.74 -6.56
CA GLY A 51 -10.80 -6.27 -7.90
C GLY A 51 -10.47 -5.31 -9.05
N GLY A 52 -9.54 -4.38 -8.82
CA GLY A 52 -9.07 -3.42 -9.83
C GLY A 52 -9.77 -2.05 -9.81
N GLU A 53 -10.72 -1.85 -8.92
CA GLU A 53 -11.40 -0.58 -8.77
C GLU A 53 -10.65 0.36 -7.82
N MET A 54 -10.23 1.51 -8.34
CA MET A 54 -9.54 2.55 -7.56
C MET A 54 -10.55 3.45 -6.86
N MET A 55 -10.39 3.62 -5.55
CA MET A 55 -11.25 4.48 -4.75
C MET A 55 -10.55 5.79 -4.39
N LYS A 56 -11.31 6.88 -4.37
CA LYS A 56 -10.80 8.18 -3.91
C LYS A 56 -10.66 8.17 -2.39
N PRO A 57 -9.46 8.43 -1.82
CA PRO A 57 -9.28 8.45 -0.39
C PRO A 57 -9.98 9.65 0.26
N TYR A 58 -10.52 9.46 1.45
CA TYR A 58 -11.09 10.51 2.29
C TYR A 58 -10.98 10.09 3.76
N VAL A 59 -10.89 11.06 4.66
CA VAL A 59 -10.80 10.84 6.12
C VAL A 59 -11.96 11.45 6.90
N VAL A 60 -12.74 12.31 6.24
CA VAL A 60 -13.91 12.93 6.87
C VAL A 60 -15.15 12.17 6.41
N ASP A 61 -15.79 11.47 7.33
CA ASP A 61 -17.05 10.76 7.06
C ASP A 61 -18.21 11.74 6.93
N ARG A 62 -18.37 12.65 7.91
CA ARG A 62 -19.46 13.61 7.92
C ARG A 62 -19.08 14.90 8.67
N VAL A 63 -19.87 15.91 8.46
CA VAL A 63 -19.83 17.17 9.20
C VAL A 63 -21.17 17.33 9.91
N GLU A 64 -21.12 17.55 11.22
CA GLU A 64 -22.30 17.76 12.06
C GLU A 64 -22.31 19.19 12.59
N SER A 65 -23.49 19.77 12.74
CA SER A 65 -23.72 21.01 13.46
C SER A 65 -23.69 20.78 14.98
N ALA A 66 -23.60 21.86 15.76
CA ALA A 66 -23.49 21.77 17.23
C ALA A 66 -24.72 21.08 17.89
N ASP A 67 -25.87 21.06 17.23
CA ASP A 67 -27.10 20.37 17.65
C ASP A 67 -27.19 18.92 17.13
N GLY A 68 -26.10 18.37 16.57
CA GLY A 68 -26.02 16.97 16.11
C GLY A 68 -26.63 16.68 14.73
N ARG A 69 -27.11 17.70 14.00
CA ARG A 69 -27.61 17.49 12.64
C ARG A 69 -26.48 17.28 11.65
N ILE A 70 -26.62 16.28 10.77
CA ILE A 70 -25.68 16.05 9.66
C ILE A 70 -25.83 17.17 8.64
N VAL A 71 -24.80 18.02 8.53
CA VAL A 71 -24.73 19.10 7.54
C VAL A 71 -24.22 18.58 6.21
N LYS A 72 -23.29 17.62 6.25
CA LYS A 72 -22.69 17.01 5.05
C LYS A 72 -22.25 15.59 5.35
N GLN A 73 -22.61 14.67 4.46
CA GLN A 73 -22.13 13.29 4.47
C GLN A 73 -21.22 13.08 3.26
N TYR A 74 -20.06 12.49 3.50
CA TYR A 74 -19.19 12.02 2.42
C TYR A 74 -19.47 10.54 2.18
N LYS A 75 -19.34 10.12 0.92
CA LYS A 75 -19.53 8.73 0.51
C LYS A 75 -18.31 8.25 -0.27
N PRO A 76 -18.01 6.95 -0.24
CA PRO A 76 -17.01 6.37 -1.12
C PRO A 76 -17.24 6.78 -2.57
N LYS A 77 -16.17 7.15 -3.26
CA LYS A 77 -16.23 7.56 -4.67
C LYS A 77 -15.22 6.76 -5.47
N SER A 78 -15.70 6.00 -6.43
CA SER A 78 -14.87 5.32 -7.40
C SER A 78 -14.19 6.30 -8.35
N GLN A 79 -12.96 5.97 -8.71
CA GLN A 79 -12.20 6.59 -9.80
C GLN A 79 -12.21 5.73 -11.07
N GLY A 80 -12.88 4.59 -11.02
CA GLY A 80 -13.04 3.61 -12.09
C GLY A 80 -12.19 2.35 -11.91
N LYS A 81 -12.50 1.36 -12.72
CA LYS A 81 -11.74 0.11 -12.81
C LYS A 81 -10.49 0.36 -13.67
N LEU A 82 -9.33 0.39 -13.03
CA LEU A 82 -8.04 0.70 -13.67
C LEU A 82 -7.27 -0.56 -14.08
N VAL A 83 -7.60 -1.70 -13.48
CA VAL A 83 -6.95 -2.99 -13.72
C VAL A 83 -8.03 -4.07 -13.83
N ASP A 84 -7.82 -5.01 -14.74
CA ASP A 84 -8.74 -6.15 -14.91
C ASP A 84 -8.68 -7.09 -13.70
N GLU A 85 -9.81 -7.70 -13.37
CA GLU A 85 -9.98 -8.55 -12.21
C GLU A 85 -9.03 -9.75 -12.21
N TRP A 86 -8.85 -10.41 -13.36
CA TRP A 86 -7.92 -11.54 -13.46
C TRP A 86 -6.47 -11.15 -13.10
N VAL A 87 -6.06 -9.89 -13.35
CA VAL A 87 -4.72 -9.38 -12.96
C VAL A 87 -4.65 -9.25 -11.43
N THR A 88 -5.70 -8.69 -10.83
CA THR A 88 -5.73 -8.52 -9.36
C THR A 88 -5.84 -9.85 -8.62
N GLU A 89 -6.55 -10.82 -9.16
CA GLU A 89 -6.57 -12.21 -8.66
C GLU A 89 -5.18 -12.85 -8.73
N ALA A 90 -4.50 -12.72 -9.87
CA ALA A 90 -3.14 -13.22 -10.03
C ALA A 90 -2.16 -12.54 -9.06
N MET A 91 -2.27 -11.22 -8.87
CA MET A 91 -1.47 -10.47 -7.90
C MET A 91 -1.73 -10.91 -6.47
N THR A 92 -2.99 -11.07 -6.09
CA THR A 92 -3.40 -11.57 -4.77
C THR A 92 -2.79 -12.94 -4.49
N GLY A 93 -2.86 -13.86 -5.43
CA GLY A 93 -2.25 -15.19 -5.30
C GLY A 93 -0.72 -15.14 -5.17
N MET A 94 -0.05 -14.23 -5.85
CA MET A 94 1.39 -14.01 -5.67
C MET A 94 1.71 -13.40 -4.31
N MET A 95 0.93 -12.42 -3.85
CA MET A 95 1.09 -11.77 -2.55
C MET A 95 0.78 -12.71 -1.38
N GLU A 96 -0.17 -13.62 -1.53
CA GLU A 96 -0.44 -14.71 -0.59
C GLU A 96 0.78 -15.63 -0.43
N LYS A 97 1.41 -16.03 -1.54
CA LYS A 97 2.62 -16.86 -1.50
C LYS A 97 3.79 -16.17 -0.82
N VAL A 98 3.93 -14.85 -0.95
CA VAL A 98 4.95 -14.08 -0.22
C VAL A 98 4.80 -14.27 1.30
N VAL A 99 3.57 -14.29 1.80
CA VAL A 99 3.28 -14.48 3.23
C VAL A 99 3.38 -15.95 3.63
N ASN A 100 2.89 -16.86 2.81
CA ASN A 100 2.86 -18.29 3.17
C ASN A 100 4.22 -18.99 3.03
N GLU A 101 5.04 -18.59 2.06
CA GLU A 101 6.23 -19.32 1.63
C GLU A 101 7.47 -18.42 1.39
N GLY A 102 7.27 -17.09 1.39
CA GLY A 102 8.30 -16.12 1.00
C GLY A 102 8.79 -15.24 2.15
N THR A 103 9.14 -14.01 1.81
CA THR A 103 9.74 -13.02 2.73
C THR A 103 8.73 -12.44 3.73
N GLY A 104 7.44 -12.73 3.58
CA GLY A 104 6.35 -12.23 4.43
C GLY A 104 5.92 -13.16 5.55
N THR A 105 6.66 -14.23 5.83
CA THR A 105 6.23 -15.31 6.74
C THR A 105 5.99 -14.88 8.18
N LEU A 106 6.48 -13.74 8.61
CA LEU A 106 6.15 -13.16 9.92
C LEU A 106 4.64 -12.88 10.09
N LEU A 107 3.94 -12.64 8.98
CA LEU A 107 2.50 -12.39 8.95
C LEU A 107 1.65 -13.66 8.77
N LYS A 108 2.28 -14.82 8.68
CA LYS A 108 1.57 -16.09 8.57
C LYS A 108 0.91 -16.44 9.90
N THR A 109 -0.40 -16.47 9.92
CA THR A 109 -1.23 -16.80 11.09
C THR A 109 -2.45 -17.60 10.66
N SER A 110 -3.08 -18.30 11.61
CA SER A 110 -4.36 -19.00 11.40
C SER A 110 -5.58 -18.13 11.74
N ALA A 111 -5.36 -16.98 12.36
CA ALA A 111 -6.46 -16.12 12.80
C ALA A 111 -7.09 -15.33 11.64
N TYR A 112 -6.25 -14.92 10.69
CA TYR A 112 -6.64 -14.19 9.47
C TYR A 112 -5.62 -14.50 8.37
N GLN A 113 -6.00 -14.31 7.13
CA GLN A 113 -5.17 -14.66 5.97
C GLN A 113 -4.68 -13.39 5.27
N VAL A 114 -3.37 -13.21 5.18
CA VAL A 114 -2.77 -11.98 4.63
C VAL A 114 -2.22 -12.22 3.23
N ALA A 115 -2.53 -11.32 2.31
CA ALA A 115 -1.77 -11.12 1.08
C ALA A 115 -0.89 -9.88 1.23
N GLY A 116 0.42 -9.99 0.98
CA GLY A 116 1.32 -8.87 1.19
C GLY A 116 2.63 -8.95 0.41
N LYS A 117 3.36 -7.85 0.39
CA LYS A 117 4.67 -7.74 -0.26
C LYS A 117 5.60 -6.89 0.59
N THR A 118 6.77 -7.42 0.86
CA THR A 118 7.90 -6.72 1.47
C THR A 118 8.68 -5.93 0.43
N GLY A 119 9.33 -4.86 0.85
CA GLY A 119 10.22 -4.09 0.00
C GLY A 119 11.37 -3.49 0.80
N SER A 120 12.52 -3.33 0.13
CA SER A 120 13.63 -2.53 0.61
C SER A 120 14.02 -1.56 -0.50
N ALA A 121 13.85 -0.27 -0.24
CA ALA A 121 14.16 0.79 -1.20
C ALA A 121 15.44 1.50 -0.75
N GLU A 122 16.42 1.61 -1.64
CA GLU A 122 17.60 2.45 -1.39
C GLU A 122 17.17 3.91 -1.37
N ALA A 123 17.53 4.62 -0.29
CA ALA A 123 17.16 6.01 -0.08
C ALA A 123 18.23 6.97 -0.58
N ASP A 124 19.49 6.66 -0.28
CA ASP A 124 20.64 7.50 -0.52
C ASP A 124 21.82 6.72 -1.06
N SER A 125 22.82 7.45 -1.59
CA SER A 125 24.07 6.86 -2.11
C SER A 125 24.99 6.27 -1.02
N ASP A 126 24.69 6.50 0.24
CA ASP A 126 25.42 5.96 1.40
C ASP A 126 24.98 4.54 1.82
N GLY A 127 24.00 3.95 1.10
CA GLY A 127 23.47 2.62 1.37
C GLY A 127 22.34 2.59 2.40
N THR A 128 21.82 3.74 2.82
CA THR A 128 20.61 3.79 3.66
C THR A 128 19.42 3.21 2.90
N THR A 129 18.69 2.31 3.54
CA THR A 129 17.50 1.68 2.97
C THR A 129 16.24 2.03 3.78
N HIS A 130 15.10 2.08 3.10
CA HIS A 130 13.79 2.14 3.71
C HIS A 130 13.12 0.77 3.64
N ALA A 131 12.66 0.27 4.78
CA ALA A 131 11.89 -0.97 4.81
C ALA A 131 10.42 -0.70 4.55
N TRP A 132 9.84 -1.45 3.59
CA TRP A 132 8.45 -1.34 3.18
C TRP A 132 7.69 -2.64 3.40
N PHE A 133 6.43 -2.51 3.74
CA PHE A 133 5.45 -3.57 3.63
C PHE A 133 4.12 -3.00 3.16
N VAL A 134 3.48 -3.71 2.22
CA VAL A 134 2.09 -3.47 1.84
C VAL A 134 1.32 -4.77 1.89
N GLY A 135 0.06 -4.71 2.26
CA GLY A 135 -0.78 -5.91 2.29
C GLY A 135 -2.20 -5.62 2.69
N PHE A 136 -3.02 -6.64 2.63
CA PHE A 136 -4.42 -6.62 3.04
C PHE A 136 -4.84 -7.96 3.64
N ALA A 137 -5.89 -7.91 4.43
CA ALA A 137 -6.46 -9.09 5.08
C ALA A 137 -7.98 -8.91 5.31
N PRO A 138 -8.76 -10.02 5.35
CA PRO A 138 -8.41 -11.32 4.78
C PRO A 138 -8.21 -11.23 3.26
N TYR A 139 -7.40 -12.07 2.63
CA TYR A 139 -7.14 -11.91 1.19
C TYR A 139 -8.31 -12.34 0.31
N ASP A 140 -9.18 -13.21 0.80
CA ASP A 140 -10.39 -13.69 0.12
C ASP A 140 -11.61 -12.76 0.29
N SER A 141 -11.61 -11.92 1.34
CA SER A 141 -12.64 -10.93 1.63
C SER A 141 -12.02 -9.70 2.30
N PRO A 142 -11.28 -8.87 1.56
CA PRO A 142 -10.47 -7.79 2.14
C PRO A 142 -11.28 -6.77 2.94
N GLU A 143 -10.89 -6.57 4.20
CA GLU A 143 -11.48 -5.60 5.11
C GLU A 143 -10.55 -4.43 5.43
N ILE A 144 -9.24 -4.70 5.50
CA ILE A 144 -8.23 -3.69 5.81
C ILE A 144 -7.02 -3.81 4.89
N VAL A 145 -6.51 -2.66 4.49
CA VAL A 145 -5.26 -2.52 3.71
C VAL A 145 -4.27 -1.72 4.52
N ILE A 146 -3.01 -2.11 4.48
CA ILE A 146 -1.92 -1.41 5.16
C ILE A 146 -0.76 -1.11 4.20
N SER A 147 -0.15 0.05 4.38
CA SER A 147 1.15 0.42 3.79
C SER A 147 2.03 0.98 4.90
N VAL A 148 3.15 0.32 5.13
CA VAL A 148 4.14 0.68 6.15
C VAL A 148 5.44 1.04 5.47
N VAL A 149 6.06 2.14 5.91
CA VAL A 149 7.44 2.49 5.59
C VAL A 149 8.19 2.82 6.89
N LEU A 150 9.39 2.31 7.01
CA LEU A 150 10.33 2.67 8.07
C LEU A 150 11.56 3.29 7.42
N GLU A 151 11.71 4.60 7.59
CA GLU A 151 12.83 5.37 7.07
C GLU A 151 14.10 5.04 7.86
N GLY A 152 15.21 4.84 7.14
CA GLY A 152 16.47 4.45 7.75
C GLY A 152 16.39 3.11 8.50
N GLY A 153 15.38 2.32 8.19
CA GLY A 153 15.18 1.01 8.79
C GLY A 153 16.34 0.07 8.40
N TYR A 154 16.71 -0.80 9.32
CA TYR A 154 17.67 -1.85 9.04
C TYR A 154 17.22 -2.68 7.84
N SER A 155 18.17 -3.18 7.06
CA SER A 155 17.97 -4.07 5.91
C SER A 155 17.32 -5.43 6.24
N GLY A 156 16.57 -5.50 7.35
CA GLY A 156 15.76 -6.64 7.73
C GLY A 156 14.31 -6.39 7.30
N TYR A 157 13.78 -7.31 6.52
CA TYR A 157 12.37 -7.33 6.14
C TYR A 157 11.41 -7.29 7.34
N ASP A 158 11.95 -7.53 8.54
CA ASP A 158 11.17 -7.83 9.74
C ASP A 158 10.50 -6.61 10.36
N SER A 159 11.15 -5.44 10.31
CA SER A 159 10.64 -4.27 11.03
C SER A 159 9.32 -3.71 10.49
N ALA A 160 9.16 -3.59 9.15
CA ALA A 160 7.91 -3.12 8.55
C ALA A 160 6.78 -4.16 8.69
N GLN A 161 7.13 -5.44 8.64
CA GLN A 161 6.20 -6.55 8.88
C GLN A 161 5.72 -6.61 10.33
N GLU A 162 6.61 -6.34 11.31
CA GLU A 162 6.24 -6.31 12.74
C GLU A 162 5.17 -5.25 13.01
N VAL A 163 5.33 -4.07 12.41
CA VAL A 163 4.32 -3.00 12.51
C VAL A 163 3.01 -3.44 11.88
N ALA A 164 3.08 -3.98 10.65
CA ALA A 164 1.91 -4.48 9.94
C ALA A 164 1.19 -5.58 10.72
N LYS A 165 1.95 -6.54 11.29
CA LYS A 165 1.39 -7.61 12.11
C LYS A 165 0.66 -7.07 13.33
N LYS A 166 1.25 -6.13 14.07
CA LYS A 166 0.58 -5.51 15.23
C LYS A 166 -0.73 -4.83 14.86
N VAL A 167 -0.79 -4.18 13.68
CA VAL A 167 -2.03 -3.53 13.22
C VAL A 167 -3.09 -4.58 12.88
N PHE A 168 -2.74 -5.63 12.14
CA PHE A 168 -3.67 -6.71 11.83
C PHE A 168 -4.14 -7.45 13.09
N ASP A 169 -3.21 -7.82 13.99
CA ASP A 169 -3.55 -8.49 15.27
C ASP A 169 -4.46 -7.63 16.18
N THR A 170 -4.46 -6.30 15.99
CA THR A 170 -5.32 -5.39 16.75
C THR A 170 -6.69 -5.22 16.10
N TYR A 171 -6.75 -5.36 14.77
CA TYR A 171 -7.98 -5.18 13.99
C TYR A 171 -8.86 -6.43 14.04
N PHE A 172 -8.25 -7.60 13.96
CA PHE A 172 -8.92 -8.92 14.03
C PHE A 172 -8.83 -9.53 15.43
#